data_5186d2d2fb20766685610b7471afc321
#
_entry.id   5186d2d2fb20766685610b7471afc321
#
_cell.length_a   1.000
_cell.length_b   1.000
_cell.length_c   1.000
_cell.angle_alpha   90.00
_cell.angle_beta   90.00
_cell.angle_gamma   90.00
#
_symmetry.space_group_name_H-M   'P 1'
#
loop_
_entity.id
_entity.type
_entity.pdbx_description
1 polymer ?
#
loop_
_entity_poly.entity_id
_entity_poly.type
_entity_poly.pdbx_seq_one_letter_code
_entity_poly.pdbx_strand_id
1 'polypeptide(L)'
;MSGIIVGFDGSSHAQVALEWAMREASIHDEPLTVLVVEQIAAAGLQGMLVFPADDTFLIDARISAREAVAKAAAQLGGRVPPSVTVQAIFGMPAAALIEASKDADLLVVGSRGVGSFTRLLPGSVSSQVIHHAYCPVVVVPADRNA
;
A
#
# COMPACT_ATOMS: atom_id res chain seq x y z
N MET A 1 -6.42 14.08 9.26
CA MET A 1 -7.60 13.25 9.11
C MET A 1 -7.27 11.83 9.49
N SER A 2 -8.07 11.27 10.31
CA SER A 2 -7.90 9.90 10.73
C SER A 2 -8.46 8.93 9.69
N GLY A 3 -8.17 7.67 9.87
CA GLY A 3 -8.65 6.63 8.98
C GLY A 3 -7.59 5.56 8.82
N ILE A 4 -7.88 4.61 7.95
CA ILE A 4 -6.96 3.51 7.69
C ILE A 4 -6.22 3.77 6.39
N ILE A 5 -4.92 3.54 6.40
CA ILE A 5 -4.10 3.61 5.19
C ILE A 5 -3.55 2.22 4.91
N VAL A 6 -3.63 1.78 3.67
CA VAL A 6 -3.03 0.53 3.23
C VAL A 6 -2.03 0.81 2.12
N GLY A 7 -0.83 0.26 2.25
CA GLY A 7 0.17 0.31 1.19
C GLY A 7 -0.12 -0.76 0.14
N PHE A 8 -0.08 -0.37 -1.13
CA PHE A 8 -0.39 -1.27 -2.23
C PHE A 8 0.65 -1.14 -3.33
N ASP A 9 1.17 -2.27 -3.80
CA ASP A 9 2.22 -2.30 -4.83
C ASP A 9 1.87 -3.17 -6.03
N GLY A 10 0.62 -3.61 -6.12
CA GLY A 10 0.18 -4.45 -7.24
C GLY A 10 0.44 -5.93 -7.08
N SER A 11 1.12 -6.35 -6.02
CA SER A 11 1.39 -7.76 -5.79
C SER A 11 0.16 -8.50 -5.25
N SER A 12 0.18 -9.83 -5.34
CA SER A 12 -0.87 -10.64 -4.73
C SER A 12 -0.88 -10.49 -3.21
N HIS A 13 0.28 -10.28 -2.61
CA HIS A 13 0.39 -10.04 -1.18
C HIS A 13 -0.28 -8.73 -0.78
N ALA A 14 -0.11 -7.70 -1.61
CA ALA A 14 -0.76 -6.42 -1.37
C ALA A 14 -2.28 -6.52 -1.55
N GLN A 15 -2.75 -7.38 -2.46
CA GLN A 15 -4.18 -7.59 -2.63
C GLN A 15 -4.79 -8.17 -1.35
N VAL A 16 -4.12 -9.11 -0.70
CA VAL A 16 -4.59 -9.69 0.57
C VAL A 16 -4.65 -8.62 1.65
N ALA A 17 -3.62 -7.76 1.71
CA ALA A 17 -3.58 -6.67 2.67
C ALA A 17 -4.71 -5.66 2.41
N LEU A 18 -4.98 -5.36 1.14
CA LEU A 18 -6.06 -4.46 0.76
C LEU A 18 -7.42 -5.00 1.18
N GLU A 19 -7.66 -6.28 0.96
CA GLU A 19 -8.92 -6.92 1.35
C GLU A 19 -9.11 -6.86 2.86
N TRP A 20 -8.06 -7.12 3.61
CA TRP A 20 -8.10 -7.00 5.06
C TRP A 20 -8.43 -5.57 5.49
N ALA A 21 -7.75 -4.59 4.90
CA ALA A 21 -7.96 -3.19 5.25
C ALA A 21 -9.36 -2.72 4.90
N MET A 22 -9.90 -3.14 3.77
CA MET A 22 -11.26 -2.79 3.37
C MET A 22 -12.29 -3.36 4.33
N ARG A 23 -12.09 -4.60 4.74
CA ARG A 23 -12.99 -5.22 5.73
C ARG A 23 -12.94 -4.46 7.04
N GLU A 24 -11.75 -4.16 7.52
CA GLU A 24 -11.57 -3.45 8.78
C GLU A 24 -12.17 -2.05 8.74
N ALA A 25 -11.92 -1.32 7.66
CA ALA A 25 -12.48 0.02 7.49
C ALA A 25 -14.01 -0.02 7.42
N SER A 26 -14.56 -1.02 6.76
CA SER A 26 -16.01 -1.20 6.68
C SER A 26 -16.62 -1.50 8.05
N ILE A 27 -16.00 -2.39 8.82
CA ILE A 27 -16.49 -2.77 10.15
C ILE A 27 -16.49 -1.57 11.09
N HIS A 28 -15.47 -0.74 11.02
CA HIS A 28 -15.33 0.41 11.92
C HIS A 28 -15.88 1.71 11.36
N ASP A 29 -16.47 1.66 10.17
CA ASP A 29 -17.04 2.83 9.50
C ASP A 29 -16.00 3.94 9.34
N GLU A 30 -14.80 3.57 8.90
CA GLU A 30 -13.70 4.51 8.73
C GLU A 30 -13.32 4.66 7.26
N PRO A 31 -12.83 5.84 6.87
CA PRO A 31 -12.33 6.02 5.52
C PRO A 31 -11.04 5.21 5.30
N LEU A 32 -10.86 4.77 4.07
CA LEU A 32 -9.68 4.03 3.66
C LEU A 32 -8.94 4.80 2.58
N THR A 33 -7.63 4.93 2.75
CA THR A 33 -6.76 5.44 1.71
C THR A 33 -5.86 4.30 1.23
N VAL A 34 -5.88 4.04 -0.07
CA VAL A 34 -4.98 3.10 -0.71
C VAL A 34 -3.81 3.91 -1.25
N LEU A 35 -2.64 3.73 -0.68
CA LEU A 35 -1.46 4.50 -1.06
C LEU A 35 -0.54 3.63 -1.92
N VAL A 36 -0.35 4.06 -3.15
CA VAL A 36 0.57 3.42 -4.09
C VAL A 36 1.80 4.31 -4.21
N VAL A 37 2.95 3.75 -3.91
CA VAL A 37 4.21 4.48 -4.02
C VAL A 37 5.03 3.84 -5.13
N GLU A 38 5.17 4.57 -6.24
CA GLU A 38 6.02 4.16 -7.33
C GLU A 38 7.45 4.54 -7.00
N GLN A 39 8.33 3.56 -6.99
CA GLN A 39 9.72 3.81 -6.67
C GLN A 39 10.38 4.64 -7.74
N ILE A 40 11.13 5.63 -7.30
CA ILE A 40 11.99 6.39 -8.17
C ILE A 40 13.24 5.54 -8.38
N ALA A 41 13.42 5.07 -9.62
CA ALA A 41 14.61 4.33 -9.94
C ALA A 41 15.79 5.30 -10.05
N ALA A 42 16.90 4.94 -9.42
CA ALA A 42 18.16 5.60 -9.74
C ALA A 42 18.50 5.14 -11.15
N ALA A 43 18.23 6.00 -12.12
CA ALA A 43 18.49 5.68 -13.51
C ALA A 43 19.68 6.49 -13.97
N GLY A 44 20.40 5.91 -14.89
CA GLY A 44 21.45 6.61 -15.59
C GLY A 44 22.76 6.62 -14.86
N LEU A 45 23.67 7.32 -15.47
CA LEU A 45 25.03 7.43 -15.04
C LEU A 45 25.08 8.20 -13.74
N GLN A 46 25.88 7.71 -12.81
CA GLN A 46 26.18 8.40 -11.57
C GLN A 46 25.08 8.35 -10.49
N GLY A 47 24.11 7.45 -10.63
CA GLY A 47 23.11 7.27 -9.59
C GLY A 47 22.17 8.43 -9.39
N MET A 48 22.04 9.29 -10.37
CA MET A 48 21.08 10.37 -10.30
C MET A 48 19.66 9.83 -10.38
N LEU A 49 18.79 10.37 -9.53
CA LEU A 49 17.37 10.07 -9.60
C LEU A 49 16.79 10.75 -10.83
N VAL A 50 16.11 9.99 -11.66
CA VAL A 50 15.43 10.51 -12.83
C VAL A 50 13.93 10.35 -12.62
N PHE A 51 13.23 11.48 -12.66
CA PHE A 51 11.78 11.46 -12.60
C PHE A 51 11.24 11.27 -14.01
N PRO A 52 10.19 10.46 -14.18
CA PRO A 52 9.54 10.37 -15.48
C PRO A 52 9.09 11.75 -15.96
N ALA A 53 9.14 11.94 -17.27
CA ALA A 53 8.75 13.23 -17.85
C ALA A 53 7.26 13.52 -17.72
N ASP A 54 6.44 12.50 -17.47
CA ASP A 54 4.99 12.65 -17.36
C ASP A 54 4.47 11.76 -16.23
N ASP A 55 3.18 11.88 -15.96
CA ASP A 55 2.52 11.16 -14.89
C ASP A 55 1.91 9.84 -15.32
N THR A 56 2.30 9.31 -16.47
CA THR A 56 1.69 8.09 -17.01
C THR A 56 1.78 6.93 -16.01
N PHE A 57 2.94 6.78 -15.37
CA PHE A 57 3.11 5.71 -14.38
C PHE A 57 2.17 5.85 -13.20
N LEU A 58 1.93 7.08 -12.75
CA LEU A 58 1.01 7.32 -11.63
C LEU A 58 -0.44 7.09 -12.04
N ILE A 59 -0.80 7.46 -13.26
CA ILE A 59 -2.14 7.21 -13.80
C ILE A 59 -2.40 5.72 -13.88
N ASP A 60 -1.46 4.96 -14.45
CA ASP A 60 -1.59 3.52 -14.57
C ASP A 60 -1.65 2.83 -13.20
N ALA A 61 -0.81 3.28 -12.28
CA ALA A 61 -0.81 2.75 -10.92
C ALA A 61 -2.16 3.01 -10.22
N ARG A 62 -2.72 4.18 -10.43
CA ARG A 62 -4.02 4.51 -9.86
C ARG A 62 -5.14 3.66 -10.44
N ILE A 63 -5.13 3.44 -11.77
CA ILE A 63 -6.11 2.59 -12.43
C ILE A 63 -6.00 1.16 -11.90
N SER A 64 -4.79 0.63 -11.82
CA SER A 64 -4.54 -0.71 -11.30
C SER A 64 -5.04 -0.86 -9.86
N ALA A 65 -4.78 0.14 -9.03
CA ALA A 65 -5.23 0.12 -7.65
C ALA A 65 -6.75 0.18 -7.53
N ARG A 66 -7.41 0.96 -8.39
CA ARG A 66 -8.87 1.00 -8.41
C ARG A 66 -9.49 -0.32 -8.83
N GLU A 67 -8.87 -1.01 -9.78
CA GLU A 67 -9.31 -2.35 -10.15
C GLU A 67 -9.15 -3.32 -8.97
N ALA A 68 -8.06 -3.20 -8.24
CA ALA A 68 -7.83 -4.01 -7.04
C ALA A 68 -8.89 -3.73 -5.97
N VAL A 69 -9.27 -2.48 -5.79
CA VAL A 69 -10.34 -2.10 -4.86
C VAL A 69 -11.66 -2.71 -5.27
N ALA A 70 -11.99 -2.66 -6.57
CA ALA A 70 -13.23 -3.26 -7.07
C ALA A 70 -13.25 -4.78 -6.83
N LYS A 71 -12.12 -5.44 -7.05
CA LYS A 71 -11.98 -6.86 -6.80
C LYS A 71 -12.16 -7.18 -5.31
N ALA A 72 -11.57 -6.38 -4.45
CA ALA A 72 -11.70 -6.56 -3.01
C ALA A 72 -13.13 -6.35 -2.55
N ALA A 73 -13.82 -5.35 -3.08
CA ALA A 73 -15.22 -5.08 -2.74
C ALA A 73 -16.12 -6.25 -3.15
N ALA A 74 -15.86 -6.85 -4.30
CA ALA A 74 -16.61 -8.03 -4.74
C ALA A 74 -16.40 -9.21 -3.78
N GLN A 75 -15.18 -9.40 -3.30
CA GLN A 75 -14.87 -10.46 -2.35
C GLN A 75 -15.55 -10.26 -1.01
N LEU A 76 -15.85 -9.03 -0.64
CA LEU A 76 -16.48 -8.71 0.63
C LEU A 76 -18.00 -8.66 0.56
N GLY A 77 -18.59 -9.05 -0.57
CA GLY A 77 -20.04 -9.12 -0.72
C GLY A 77 -20.72 -7.76 -0.68
N GLY A 78 -20.03 -6.72 -1.13
CA GLY A 78 -20.59 -5.37 -1.17
C GLY A 78 -20.40 -4.56 0.09
N ARG A 79 -19.76 -5.10 1.10
CA ARG A 79 -19.36 -4.32 2.28
C ARG A 79 -18.19 -3.44 1.92
N VAL A 80 -18.42 -2.15 1.93
CA VAL A 80 -17.38 -1.19 1.57
C VAL A 80 -17.24 -0.13 2.65
N PRO A 81 -16.05 0.45 2.79
CA PRO A 81 -15.88 1.59 3.69
C PRO A 81 -16.71 2.79 3.25
N PRO A 82 -16.95 3.76 4.14
CA PRO A 82 -17.69 4.96 3.77
C PRO A 82 -17.02 5.75 2.66
N SER A 83 -15.69 5.67 2.57
CA SER A 83 -14.98 6.25 1.43
C SER A 83 -13.69 5.48 1.19
N VAL A 84 -13.31 5.36 -0.08
CA VAL A 84 -12.04 4.78 -0.48
C VAL A 84 -11.36 5.76 -1.42
N THR A 85 -10.19 6.22 -1.03
CA THR A 85 -9.37 7.12 -1.83
C THR A 85 -8.14 6.38 -2.32
N VAL A 86 -7.84 6.47 -3.60
CA VAL A 86 -6.62 5.92 -4.15
C VAL A 86 -5.67 7.06 -4.43
N GLN A 87 -4.48 6.99 -3.86
CA GLN A 87 -3.45 7.99 -4.03
C GLN A 87 -2.19 7.33 -4.56
N ALA A 88 -1.66 7.82 -5.66
CA ALA A 88 -0.43 7.32 -6.25
C ALA A 88 0.61 8.44 -6.25
N ILE A 89 1.78 8.14 -5.74
CA ILE A 89 2.89 9.10 -5.66
C ILE A 89 4.20 8.43 -6.02
N PHE A 90 5.18 9.24 -6.43
CA PHE A 90 6.56 8.79 -6.56
C PHE A 90 7.26 8.93 -5.22
N GLY A 91 8.12 7.99 -4.90
CA GLY A 91 8.92 8.06 -3.70
C GLY A 91 9.50 6.72 -3.29
N MET A 92 9.92 6.66 -2.04
CA MET A 92 10.37 5.43 -1.42
C MET A 92 9.23 4.87 -0.58
N PRO A 93 8.82 3.63 -0.81
CA PRO A 93 7.61 3.10 -0.17
C PRO A 93 7.62 3.20 1.35
N ALA A 94 8.70 2.78 2.00
CA ALA A 94 8.74 2.81 3.46
C ALA A 94 8.64 4.24 3.99
N ALA A 95 9.40 5.15 3.41
CA ALA A 95 9.40 6.54 3.87
C ALA A 95 8.04 7.20 3.66
N ALA A 96 7.41 6.94 2.52
CA ALA A 96 6.10 7.51 2.21
C ALA A 96 5.02 6.99 3.16
N LEU A 97 5.05 5.70 3.46
CA LEU A 97 4.08 5.10 4.39
C LEU A 97 4.29 5.60 5.81
N ILE A 98 5.54 5.73 6.24
CA ILE A 98 5.85 6.27 7.56
C ILE A 98 5.35 7.71 7.68
N GLU A 99 5.58 8.53 6.66
CA GLU A 99 5.09 9.91 6.67
C GLU A 99 3.56 9.95 6.72
N ALA A 100 2.90 9.11 5.92
CA ALA A 100 1.44 9.05 5.90
C ALA A 100 0.87 8.60 7.24
N SER A 101 1.60 7.79 7.99
CA SER A 101 1.13 7.27 9.27
C SER A 101 0.94 8.35 10.32
N LYS A 102 1.53 9.53 10.13
CA LYS A 102 1.35 10.64 11.07
C LYS A 102 -0.10 11.07 11.20
N ASP A 103 -0.87 10.91 10.12
CA ASP A 103 -2.26 11.35 10.08
C ASP A 103 -3.24 10.18 10.03
N ALA A 104 -2.78 8.98 10.30
CA ALA A 104 -3.61 7.77 10.21
C ALA A 104 -3.90 7.20 11.59
N ASP A 105 -5.01 6.49 11.70
CA ASP A 105 -5.33 5.72 12.89
C ASP A 105 -4.72 4.33 12.84
N LEU A 106 -4.51 3.82 11.63
CA LEU A 106 -3.97 2.48 11.41
C LEU A 106 -3.30 2.43 10.05
N LEU A 107 -2.14 1.81 10.00
CA LEU A 107 -1.43 1.55 8.76
C LEU A 107 -1.38 0.05 8.51
N VAL A 108 -1.77 -0.37 7.30
CA VAL A 108 -1.81 -1.78 6.91
C VAL A 108 -0.81 -2.02 5.80
N VAL A 109 0.01 -3.02 5.96
CA VAL A 109 0.97 -3.44 4.92
C VAL A 109 0.96 -4.95 4.80
N GLY A 110 1.33 -5.44 3.62
CA GLY A 110 1.57 -6.87 3.44
C GLY A 110 2.93 -7.24 4.00
N SER A 111 3.10 -8.50 4.37
CA SER A 111 4.38 -8.99 4.87
C SER A 111 5.43 -9.06 3.78
N ARG A 112 5.01 -9.05 2.50
CA ARG A 112 5.90 -9.08 1.34
C ARG A 112 5.31 -8.19 0.26
N GLY A 113 6.16 -7.79 -0.70
CA GLY A 113 5.73 -7.02 -1.85
C GLY A 113 6.50 -7.39 -3.09
N VAL A 114 6.23 -6.67 -4.16
CA VAL A 114 6.98 -6.82 -5.42
C VAL A 114 8.44 -6.51 -5.14
N GLY A 115 9.33 -7.36 -5.63
CA GLY A 115 10.76 -7.19 -5.39
C GLY A 115 11.21 -7.63 -4.01
N SER A 116 10.32 -8.16 -3.23
CA SER A 116 10.65 -8.77 -1.96
C SER A 116 11.28 -10.12 -2.25
N PHE A 117 12.58 -10.14 -2.25
CA PHE A 117 13.29 -11.27 -2.66
C PHE A 117 13.39 -12.30 -1.63
N THR A 118 12.87 -12.14 -0.49
CA THR A 118 13.54 -12.88 0.45
C THR A 118 12.64 -13.70 1.26
N ARG A 119 12.88 -14.93 1.14
CA ARG A 119 12.45 -15.90 2.10
C ARG A 119 13.13 -15.72 3.44
N LEU A 120 14.23 -14.97 3.46
CA LEU A 120 15.06 -14.85 4.65
C LEU A 120 14.74 -13.63 5.47
N LEU A 121 14.23 -12.60 4.79
CA LEU A 121 13.89 -11.35 5.47
C LEU A 121 12.42 -11.06 5.23
N PRO A 122 11.67 -10.71 6.25
CA PRO A 122 10.35 -10.11 6.02
C PRO A 122 10.54 -8.91 5.12
N GLY A 123 9.55 -8.51 4.36
CA GLY A 123 9.67 -7.41 3.44
C GLY A 123 10.33 -6.21 4.08
N SER A 124 11.28 -5.61 3.37
CA SER A 124 12.04 -4.47 3.90
C SER A 124 11.12 -3.30 4.24
N VAL A 125 10.06 -3.10 3.46
CA VAL A 125 9.09 -2.04 3.71
C VAL A 125 8.35 -2.29 5.02
N SER A 126 7.80 -3.49 5.21
CA SER A 126 7.07 -3.80 6.43
C SER A 126 7.95 -3.69 7.66
N SER A 127 9.20 -4.13 7.57
CA SER A 127 10.14 -4.05 8.68
C SER A 127 10.42 -2.61 9.08
N GLN A 128 10.68 -1.72 8.11
CA GLN A 128 10.93 -0.32 8.40
C GLN A 128 9.70 0.39 8.96
N VAL A 129 8.55 0.07 8.39
CA VAL A 129 7.29 0.68 8.83
C VAL A 129 6.98 0.29 10.27
N ILE A 130 7.16 -0.98 10.64
CA ILE A 130 6.94 -1.43 12.01
C ILE A 130 7.80 -0.63 12.99
N HIS A 131 9.06 -0.37 12.65
CA HIS A 131 9.96 0.30 13.56
C HIS A 131 9.77 1.80 13.64
N HIS A 132 9.21 2.43 12.61
CA HIS A 132 9.23 3.89 12.52
C HIS A 132 7.86 4.54 12.35
N ALA A 133 6.78 3.79 12.20
CA ALA A 133 5.46 4.38 12.01
C ALA A 133 5.00 5.15 13.26
N TYR A 134 4.14 6.14 13.02
CA TYR A 134 3.58 7.00 14.08
C TYR A 134 2.21 6.54 14.53
N CYS A 135 1.69 5.47 13.97
CA CYS A 135 0.42 4.86 14.37
C CYS A 135 0.56 3.34 14.45
N PRO A 136 -0.42 2.63 15.00
CA PRO A 136 -0.39 1.17 14.97
C PRO A 136 -0.28 0.63 13.55
N VAL A 137 0.43 -0.47 13.39
CA VAL A 137 0.66 -1.11 12.10
C VAL A 137 0.16 -2.54 12.16
N VAL A 138 -0.59 -2.92 11.14
CA VAL A 138 -0.98 -4.31 10.91
C VAL A 138 -0.19 -4.83 9.72
N VAL A 139 0.49 -5.93 9.92
CA VAL A 139 1.20 -6.63 8.86
C VAL A 139 0.38 -7.87 8.51
N VAL A 140 -0.12 -7.91 7.28
CA VAL A 140 -0.97 -9.00 6.82
C VAL A 140 -0.10 -10.04 6.15
N PRO A 141 -0.08 -11.27 6.67
CA PRO A 141 0.75 -12.30 6.07
C PRO A 141 0.23 -12.72 4.70
N ALA A 142 1.14 -13.19 3.88
CA ALA A 142 0.77 -13.72 2.58
C ALA A 142 -0.13 -14.94 2.75
N ASP A 143 -1.02 -15.16 1.78
CA ASP A 143 -1.86 -16.33 1.78
C ASP A 143 -0.99 -17.57 1.60
N ARG A 144 -1.06 -18.48 2.56
CA ARG A 144 -0.26 -19.71 2.53
C ARG A 144 -0.72 -20.71 1.50
N ASN A 145 -1.94 -20.55 1.03
CA ASN A 145 -2.52 -21.45 0.05
C ASN A 145 -2.41 -20.93 -1.38
N ALA A 146 -1.80 -19.78 -1.55
CA ALA A 146 -1.63 -19.17 -2.87
C ALA A 146 -0.38 -19.69 -3.55
#